data_c8939d10d0200d955b73c7ec9d3c54ad
#
_entry.id   c8939d10d0200d955b73c7ec9d3c54ad
#
_cell.length_a   1.000
_cell.length_b   1.000
_cell.length_c   1.000
_cell.angle_alpha   90.00
_cell.angle_beta   90.00
_cell.angle_gamma   90.00
#
_symmetry.space_group_name_H-M   'P 1'
#
loop_
_entity.id
_entity.type
_entity.pdbx_description
1 polymer ?
#
loop_
_entity_poly.entity_id
_entity_poly.type
_entity_poly.pdbx_seq_one_letter_code
_entity_poly.pdbx_strand_id
1 'polypeptide(L)'
;MKVLVACEFSGIVREAFKAKGHDAWSCDLLPTEIPGQHIQGDVLNVLNDGWDLMIGHPPCTHLAVSGARWFREKKQEQAEALDFVRTLLDAPIERIALENPVSIISSRIRKPDQIIQPWQFGHGETKATCLWLKGLPGLIPTDVVVPEWAVREDGSIHLSAKGKRDNPTHFLTGRTTRILRGAQLDQWMRIHREPPGPERWKNRSRTYQGIADAIALQYTAFVNSKLTVSEWNTKFYNMDIDKRNRLMVEYL
;
A
#
# COMPACT_ATOMS: atom_id res chain seq x y z
N MET A 1 12.32 -14.32 -6.55
CA MET A 1 12.44 -13.04 -7.26
C MET A 1 13.46 -12.15 -6.56
N LYS A 2 14.11 -11.27 -7.31
CA LYS A 2 14.89 -10.15 -6.80
C LYS A 2 14.00 -8.92 -6.67
N VAL A 3 13.76 -8.46 -5.45
CA VAL A 3 12.75 -7.43 -5.15
C VAL A 3 13.42 -6.18 -4.61
N LEU A 4 13.10 -5.02 -5.20
CA LEU A 4 13.48 -3.71 -4.69
C LEU A 4 12.32 -3.06 -3.94
N VAL A 5 12.54 -2.64 -2.70
CA VAL A 5 11.64 -1.76 -1.98
C VAL A 5 12.25 -0.35 -1.97
N ALA A 6 11.81 0.47 -2.91
CA ALA A 6 12.33 1.81 -3.18
C ALA A 6 11.76 2.83 -2.19
N CYS A 7 12.61 3.69 -1.65
CA CYS A 7 12.28 4.72 -0.66
C CYS A 7 11.66 4.12 0.62
N GLU A 8 12.25 3.02 1.12
CA GLU A 8 11.86 2.38 2.36
C GLU A 8 13.02 2.30 3.35
N PHE A 9 12.95 3.09 4.41
CA PHE A 9 13.87 3.00 5.55
C PHE A 9 13.36 2.03 6.64
N SER A 10 12.06 1.74 6.69
CA SER A 10 11.47 0.93 7.77
C SER A 10 11.87 -0.54 7.71
N GLY A 11 12.07 -1.09 6.53
CA GLY A 11 12.35 -2.51 6.29
C GLY A 11 11.13 -3.42 6.38
N ILE A 12 9.93 -2.91 6.64
CA ILE A 12 8.72 -3.71 6.86
C ILE A 12 8.33 -4.50 5.61
N VAL A 13 8.29 -3.85 4.45
CA VAL A 13 7.91 -4.50 3.18
C VAL A 13 9.03 -5.43 2.72
N ARG A 14 10.29 -5.02 2.85
CA ARG A 14 11.44 -5.89 2.56
C ARG A 14 11.38 -7.19 3.35
N GLU A 15 11.16 -7.12 4.68
CA GLU A 15 11.10 -8.33 5.51
C GLU A 15 9.88 -9.21 5.18
N ALA A 16 8.75 -8.62 4.79
CA ALA A 16 7.59 -9.38 4.33
C ALA A 16 7.92 -10.23 3.07
N PHE A 17 8.67 -9.69 2.10
CA PHE A 17 9.15 -10.46 0.95
C PHE A 17 10.23 -11.49 1.31
N LYS A 18 11.15 -11.16 2.21
CA LYS A 18 12.15 -12.12 2.72
C LYS A 18 11.49 -13.32 3.39
N ALA A 19 10.43 -13.08 4.16
CA ALA A 19 9.64 -14.16 4.78
C ALA A 19 8.96 -15.10 3.77
N LYS A 20 8.87 -14.68 2.50
CA LYS A 20 8.39 -15.49 1.36
C LYS A 20 9.54 -16.10 0.54
N GLY A 21 10.78 -16.03 1.02
CA GLY A 21 11.95 -16.63 0.37
C GLY A 21 12.52 -15.80 -0.80
N HIS A 22 12.21 -14.52 -0.88
CA HIS A 22 12.73 -13.65 -1.94
C HIS A 22 14.06 -12.98 -1.57
N ASP A 23 14.87 -12.69 -2.59
CA ASP A 23 16.03 -11.81 -2.46
C ASP A 23 15.53 -10.35 -2.47
N ALA A 24 15.16 -9.84 -1.29
CA ALA A 24 14.53 -8.54 -1.14
C ALA A 24 15.47 -7.53 -0.50
N TRP A 25 15.59 -6.38 -1.16
CA TRP A 25 16.41 -5.23 -0.77
C TRP A 25 15.56 -3.99 -0.60
N SER A 26 15.80 -3.22 0.45
CA SER A 26 15.28 -1.85 0.55
C SER A 26 16.36 -0.85 0.13
N CYS A 27 15.93 0.32 -0.38
CA CYS A 27 16.81 1.44 -0.68
C CYS A 27 16.18 2.74 -0.19
N ASP A 28 16.93 3.52 0.59
CA ASP A 28 16.52 4.83 1.09
C ASP A 28 17.74 5.70 1.39
N LEU A 29 17.58 7.02 1.41
CA LEU A 29 18.63 7.94 1.88
C LEU A 29 18.92 7.78 3.39
N LEU A 30 17.95 7.31 4.14
CA LEU A 30 18.05 7.04 5.57
C LEU A 30 18.57 5.61 5.83
N PRO A 31 19.23 5.37 6.98
CA PRO A 31 19.55 4.02 7.40
C PRO A 31 18.27 3.24 7.73
N THR A 32 18.33 1.91 7.54
CA THR A 32 17.18 1.04 7.83
C THR A 32 16.92 0.90 9.33
N GLU A 33 15.63 0.85 9.71
CA GLU A 33 15.21 0.58 11.10
C GLU A 33 15.31 -0.92 11.46
N ILE A 34 15.02 -1.81 10.50
CA ILE A 34 15.14 -3.27 10.69
C ILE A 34 16.43 -3.71 10.00
N PRO A 35 17.41 -4.30 10.71
CA PRO A 35 18.62 -4.81 10.10
C PRO A 35 18.34 -5.82 8.97
N GLY A 36 19.04 -5.69 7.84
CA GLY A 36 18.83 -6.55 6.68
C GLY A 36 19.45 -5.99 5.42
N GLN A 37 19.09 -6.55 4.26
CA GLN A 37 19.57 -6.11 2.96
C GLN A 37 19.03 -4.71 2.64
N HIS A 38 19.88 -3.71 2.79
CA HIS A 38 19.54 -2.30 2.61
C HIS A 38 20.65 -1.54 1.91
N ILE A 39 20.27 -0.76 0.92
CA ILE A 39 21.17 0.16 0.21
C ILE A 39 20.85 1.56 0.73
N GLN A 40 21.77 2.14 1.49
CA GLN A 40 21.62 3.52 1.93
C GLN A 40 22.15 4.45 0.83
N GLY A 41 21.24 5.06 0.08
CA GLY A 41 21.59 5.92 -1.04
C GLY A 41 20.39 6.31 -1.91
N ASP A 42 20.68 6.99 -3.01
CA ASP A 42 19.65 7.37 -3.98
C ASP A 42 19.20 6.15 -4.78
N VAL A 43 17.91 5.87 -4.74
CA VAL A 43 17.32 4.74 -5.45
C VAL A 43 17.48 4.80 -6.97
N LEU A 44 17.64 5.99 -7.54
CA LEU A 44 17.86 6.17 -8.96
C LEU A 44 19.12 5.47 -9.46
N ASN A 45 20.13 5.29 -8.59
CA ASN A 45 21.38 4.63 -8.91
C ASN A 45 21.27 3.10 -9.04
N VAL A 46 20.18 2.51 -8.54
CA VAL A 46 20.00 1.05 -8.48
C VAL A 46 18.82 0.53 -9.30
N LEU A 47 18.07 1.40 -9.99
CA LEU A 47 16.90 1.00 -10.78
C LEU A 47 17.22 0.00 -11.90
N ASN A 48 18.47 -0.02 -12.38
CA ASN A 48 18.92 -0.86 -13.50
C ASN A 48 19.59 -2.18 -13.04
N ASP A 49 19.56 -2.53 -11.77
CA ASP A 49 20.30 -3.68 -11.21
C ASP A 49 19.57 -5.03 -11.40
N GLY A 50 18.64 -5.11 -12.34
CA GLY A 50 17.97 -6.36 -12.72
C GLY A 50 16.95 -6.85 -11.71
N TRP A 51 16.06 -5.98 -11.27
CA TRP A 51 14.96 -6.30 -10.38
C TRP A 51 13.78 -6.94 -11.11
N ASP A 52 13.18 -7.98 -10.52
CA ASP A 52 11.96 -8.61 -11.04
C ASP A 52 10.70 -7.84 -10.65
N LEU A 53 10.74 -7.17 -9.50
CA LEU A 53 9.63 -6.44 -8.88
C LEU A 53 10.15 -5.22 -8.12
N MET A 54 9.44 -4.11 -8.22
CA MET A 54 9.66 -2.94 -7.36
C MET A 54 8.39 -2.54 -6.61
N ILE A 55 8.52 -2.33 -5.30
CA ILE A 55 7.54 -1.62 -4.48
C ILE A 55 8.13 -0.26 -4.15
N GLY A 56 7.48 0.83 -4.55
CA GLY A 56 8.02 2.18 -4.38
C GLY A 56 7.17 3.05 -3.45
N HIS A 57 7.84 3.75 -2.51
CA HIS A 57 7.23 4.68 -1.55
C HIS A 57 7.80 6.10 -1.72
N PRO A 58 7.63 6.76 -2.89
CA PRO A 58 8.24 8.06 -3.13
C PRO A 58 7.75 9.09 -2.10
N PRO A 59 8.62 10.04 -1.70
CA PRO A 59 8.26 11.08 -0.75
C PRO A 59 6.99 11.84 -1.15
N CYS A 60 6.03 11.94 -0.24
CA CYS A 60 4.73 12.59 -0.50
C CYS A 60 4.69 14.07 -0.09
N THR A 61 5.77 14.64 0.45
CA THR A 61 5.83 15.96 1.09
C THR A 61 5.32 17.09 0.17
N HIS A 62 5.68 17.04 -1.13
CA HIS A 62 5.28 18.06 -2.11
C HIS A 62 4.10 17.62 -2.98
N LEU A 63 3.59 16.40 -2.80
CA LEU A 63 2.58 15.79 -3.65
C LEU A 63 1.21 15.63 -2.97
N ALA A 64 1.19 15.32 -1.65
CA ALA A 64 -0.02 15.00 -0.93
C ALA A 64 -0.98 16.20 -0.83
N VAL A 65 -2.28 15.98 -1.12
CA VAL A 65 -3.30 17.03 -1.04
C VAL A 65 -3.51 17.59 0.38
N SER A 66 -3.08 16.89 1.41
CA SER A 66 -3.07 17.42 2.78
C SER A 66 -2.16 18.64 2.96
N GLY A 67 -1.19 18.84 2.06
CA GLY A 67 -0.30 20.00 1.99
C GLY A 67 -0.71 21.05 0.96
N ALA A 68 -1.90 20.96 0.36
CA ALA A 68 -2.31 21.77 -0.80
C ALA A 68 -2.27 23.29 -0.57
N ARG A 69 -2.45 23.76 0.66
CA ARG A 69 -2.34 25.18 1.02
C ARG A 69 -0.98 25.80 0.66
N TRP A 70 0.08 24.99 0.60
CA TRP A 70 1.44 25.43 0.31
C TRP A 70 1.85 25.22 -1.16
N PHE A 71 0.98 24.69 -2.02
CA PHE A 71 1.31 24.32 -3.40
C PHE A 71 1.74 25.50 -4.27
N ARG A 72 1.23 26.71 -3.97
CA ARG A 72 1.59 27.92 -4.74
C ARG A 72 3.07 28.28 -4.62
N GLU A 73 3.65 28.02 -3.44
CA GLU A 73 5.02 28.39 -3.08
C GLU A 73 6.06 27.30 -3.45
N LYS A 74 5.60 26.10 -3.81
CA LYS A 74 6.43 24.91 -4.01
C LYS A 74 6.29 24.29 -5.41
N LYS A 75 6.17 25.14 -6.42
CA LYS A 75 5.95 24.67 -7.80
C LYS A 75 7.14 23.89 -8.36
N GLN A 76 8.36 24.33 -8.04
CA GLN A 76 9.57 23.68 -8.51
C GLN A 76 9.74 22.31 -7.82
N GLU A 77 9.65 22.26 -6.51
CA GLU A 77 9.74 21.02 -5.73
C GLU A 77 8.65 20.02 -6.11
N GLN A 78 7.46 20.51 -6.50
CA GLN A 78 6.39 19.67 -7.04
C GLN A 78 6.76 19.08 -8.40
N ALA A 79 7.37 19.87 -9.29
CA ALA A 79 7.81 19.40 -10.60
C ALA A 79 8.87 18.29 -10.43
N GLU A 80 9.89 18.55 -9.61
CA GLU A 80 10.95 17.58 -9.29
C GLU A 80 10.38 16.30 -8.67
N ALA A 81 9.44 16.41 -7.72
CA ALA A 81 8.79 15.26 -7.10
C ALA A 81 7.94 14.45 -8.09
N LEU A 82 7.27 15.11 -9.05
CA LEU A 82 6.51 14.44 -10.11
C LEU A 82 7.45 13.76 -11.11
N ASP A 83 8.58 14.37 -11.45
CA ASP A 83 9.58 13.76 -12.33
C ASP A 83 10.24 12.55 -11.69
N PHE A 84 10.52 12.61 -10.39
CA PHE A 84 10.96 11.44 -9.62
C PHE A 84 9.95 10.29 -9.68
N VAL A 85 8.65 10.58 -9.48
CA VAL A 85 7.57 9.58 -9.59
C VAL A 85 7.52 8.97 -11.01
N ARG A 86 7.66 9.79 -12.07
CA ARG A 86 7.71 9.28 -13.46
C ARG A 86 8.89 8.35 -13.65
N THR A 87 10.08 8.75 -13.20
CA THR A 87 11.29 7.92 -13.30
C THR A 87 11.11 6.56 -12.64
N LEU A 88 10.48 6.51 -11.47
CA LEU A 88 10.18 5.22 -10.82
C LEU A 88 9.16 4.39 -11.61
N LEU A 89 8.09 5.00 -12.14
CA LEU A 89 7.08 4.28 -12.93
C LEU A 89 7.63 3.77 -14.28
N ASP A 90 8.56 4.51 -14.86
CA ASP A 90 9.18 4.20 -16.16
C ASP A 90 10.43 3.32 -16.03
N ALA A 91 10.84 2.96 -14.80
CA ALA A 91 11.99 2.10 -14.56
C ALA A 91 11.91 0.79 -15.40
N PRO A 92 13.05 0.24 -15.86
CA PRO A 92 13.12 -0.96 -16.69
C PRO A 92 12.86 -2.22 -15.85
N ILE A 93 11.81 -2.19 -15.04
CA ILE A 93 11.35 -3.26 -14.17
C ILE A 93 9.95 -3.67 -14.67
N GLU A 94 9.75 -4.96 -14.87
CA GLU A 94 8.51 -5.49 -15.47
C GLU A 94 7.28 -5.25 -14.57
N ARG A 95 7.48 -5.35 -13.26
CA ARG A 95 6.41 -5.26 -12.26
C ARG A 95 6.70 -4.17 -11.25
N ILE A 96 5.82 -3.18 -11.18
CA ILE A 96 5.97 -2.03 -10.26
C ILE A 96 4.64 -1.80 -9.53
N ALA A 97 4.72 -1.64 -8.21
CA ALA A 97 3.64 -1.08 -7.40
C ALA A 97 4.17 0.17 -6.69
N LEU A 98 3.69 1.34 -7.07
CA LEU A 98 4.06 2.60 -6.45
C LEU A 98 2.95 3.05 -5.51
N GLU A 99 3.29 3.34 -4.27
CA GLU A 99 2.39 3.74 -3.19
C GLU A 99 2.57 5.23 -2.87
N ASN A 100 1.46 5.95 -2.75
CA ASN A 100 1.46 7.32 -2.25
C ASN A 100 0.07 7.65 -1.66
N PRO A 101 -0.07 8.57 -0.70
CA PRO A 101 -1.38 9.05 -0.29
C PRO A 101 -2.11 9.74 -1.45
N VAL A 102 -3.37 10.12 -1.24
CA VAL A 102 -4.12 10.94 -2.21
C VAL A 102 -3.33 12.22 -2.52
N SER A 103 -2.93 12.37 -3.77
CA SER A 103 -1.92 13.34 -4.19
C SER A 103 -2.18 13.89 -5.60
N ILE A 104 -1.41 14.91 -5.99
CA ILE A 104 -1.46 15.49 -7.34
C ILE A 104 -0.95 14.53 -8.43
N ILE A 105 -0.33 13.42 -8.10
CA ILE A 105 0.03 12.36 -9.05
C ILE A 105 -1.20 11.98 -9.88
N SER A 106 -2.37 11.87 -9.22
CA SER A 106 -3.64 11.48 -9.86
C SER A 106 -4.10 12.42 -10.97
N SER A 107 -3.74 13.70 -10.91
CA SER A 107 -4.13 14.73 -11.87
C SER A 107 -3.00 15.14 -12.82
N ARG A 108 -1.74 14.85 -12.47
CA ARG A 108 -0.55 15.30 -13.22
C ARG A 108 0.14 14.18 -13.99
N ILE A 109 -0.03 12.92 -13.57
CA ILE A 109 0.55 11.76 -14.24
C ILE A 109 -0.58 10.85 -14.75
N ARG A 110 -1.24 10.12 -13.84
CA ARG A 110 -2.42 9.30 -14.14
C ARG A 110 -3.19 8.98 -12.87
N LYS A 111 -4.45 8.59 -12.99
CA LYS A 111 -5.25 8.10 -11.86
C LYS A 111 -4.61 6.83 -11.27
N PRO A 112 -4.72 6.60 -9.96
CA PRO A 112 -4.28 5.34 -9.37
C PRO A 112 -5.15 4.19 -9.90
N ASP A 113 -4.56 3.01 -10.01
CA ASP A 113 -5.27 1.78 -10.37
C ASP A 113 -6.16 1.31 -9.22
N GLN A 114 -5.73 1.61 -7.97
CA GLN A 114 -6.48 1.22 -6.78
C GLN A 114 -6.26 2.22 -5.63
N ILE A 115 -7.25 2.30 -4.74
CA ILE A 115 -7.13 2.96 -3.43
C ILE A 115 -7.43 1.91 -2.38
N ILE A 116 -6.49 1.69 -1.46
CA ILE A 116 -6.60 0.75 -0.36
C ILE A 116 -6.67 1.47 0.99
N GLN A 117 -7.08 0.74 2.01
CA GLN A 117 -7.19 1.21 3.39
C GLN A 117 -6.61 0.17 4.36
N PRO A 118 -5.97 0.56 5.47
CA PRO A 118 -5.45 -0.37 6.45
C PRO A 118 -6.50 -1.32 7.04
N TRP A 119 -7.75 -0.86 7.17
CA TRP A 119 -8.85 -1.70 7.67
C TRP A 119 -9.18 -2.91 6.78
N GLN A 120 -8.73 -2.90 5.52
CA GLN A 120 -8.87 -4.04 4.60
C GLN A 120 -7.81 -5.13 4.85
N PHE A 121 -6.79 -4.81 5.65
CA PHE A 121 -5.58 -5.62 5.86
C PHE A 121 -5.24 -5.78 7.36
N GLY A 122 -6.25 -5.92 8.21
CA GLY A 122 -6.06 -6.26 9.62
C GLY A 122 -5.81 -5.10 10.57
N HIS A 123 -5.85 -3.85 10.12
CA HIS A 123 -5.64 -2.68 10.98
C HIS A 123 -6.89 -1.83 11.08
N GLY A 124 -7.41 -1.64 12.29
CA GLY A 124 -8.62 -0.85 12.53
C GLY A 124 -8.42 0.65 12.36
N GLU A 125 -7.83 1.07 11.24
CA GLU A 125 -7.46 2.46 10.96
C GLU A 125 -7.82 2.87 9.53
N THR A 126 -7.91 4.18 9.31
CA THR A 126 -8.11 4.77 7.98
C THR A 126 -6.86 5.54 7.56
N LYS A 127 -6.32 5.20 6.39
CA LYS A 127 -5.25 5.93 5.69
C LYS A 127 -5.37 5.60 4.21
N ALA A 128 -6.10 6.44 3.47
CA ALA A 128 -6.28 6.22 2.03
C ALA A 128 -4.92 6.21 1.33
N THR A 129 -4.58 5.07 0.77
CA THR A 129 -3.32 4.80 0.10
C THR A 129 -3.60 4.46 -1.36
N CYS A 130 -3.07 5.23 -2.27
CA CYS A 130 -3.20 5.05 -3.71
C CYS A 130 -2.08 4.15 -4.23
N LEU A 131 -2.43 3.24 -5.13
CA LEU A 131 -1.49 2.35 -5.82
C LEU A 131 -1.50 2.66 -7.32
N TRP A 132 -0.31 2.88 -7.89
CA TRP A 132 -0.07 2.92 -9.33
C TRP A 132 0.69 1.65 -9.71
N LEU A 133 0.08 0.82 -10.55
CA LEU A 133 0.53 -0.53 -10.86
C LEU A 133 1.03 -0.63 -12.31
N LYS A 134 2.10 -1.40 -12.51
CA LYS A 134 2.63 -1.83 -13.81
C LYS A 134 2.82 -3.35 -13.74
N GLY A 135 2.17 -4.09 -14.62
CA GLY A 135 2.30 -5.55 -14.68
C GLY A 135 1.82 -6.32 -13.43
N LEU A 136 1.00 -5.70 -12.57
CA LEU A 136 0.51 -6.26 -11.32
C LEU A 136 -1.01 -6.11 -11.18
N PRO A 137 -1.71 -7.05 -10.54
CA PRO A 137 -3.11 -6.90 -10.17
C PRO A 137 -3.28 -5.99 -8.96
N GLY A 138 -4.49 -5.47 -8.77
CA GLY A 138 -4.86 -4.81 -7.52
C GLY A 138 -4.82 -5.77 -6.32
N LEU A 139 -4.55 -5.21 -5.13
CA LEU A 139 -4.58 -5.97 -3.88
C LEU A 139 -6.02 -6.29 -3.48
N ILE A 140 -6.21 -7.46 -2.96
CA ILE A 140 -7.50 -7.93 -2.45
C ILE A 140 -7.44 -7.96 -0.92
N PRO A 141 -8.49 -7.49 -0.20
CA PRO A 141 -8.52 -7.48 1.26
C PRO A 141 -8.22 -8.86 1.86
N THR A 142 -7.40 -8.92 2.91
CA THR A 142 -6.98 -10.18 3.57
C THR A 142 -7.60 -10.38 4.95
N ASP A 143 -7.80 -9.30 5.70
CA ASP A 143 -8.39 -9.33 7.05
C ASP A 143 -9.11 -7.98 7.29
N VAL A 144 -10.44 -8.01 7.29
CA VAL A 144 -11.26 -6.80 7.34
C VAL A 144 -11.60 -6.44 8.78
N VAL A 145 -11.27 -5.21 9.18
CA VAL A 145 -11.53 -4.67 10.52
C VAL A 145 -12.38 -3.41 10.39
N VAL A 146 -13.57 -3.41 10.98
CA VAL A 146 -14.52 -2.28 10.86
C VAL A 146 -15.06 -1.84 12.22
N PRO A 147 -15.44 -0.56 12.38
CA PRO A 147 -16.15 -0.10 13.57
C PRO A 147 -17.58 -0.66 13.59
N GLU A 148 -18.12 -0.90 14.80
CA GLU A 148 -19.45 -1.45 14.99
C GLU A 148 -20.56 -0.64 14.30
N TRP A 149 -20.43 0.68 14.24
CA TRP A 149 -21.40 1.55 13.57
C TRP A 149 -21.45 1.35 12.04
N ALA A 150 -20.47 0.67 11.44
CA ALA A 150 -20.45 0.33 10.02
C ALA A 150 -21.20 -0.97 9.71
N VAL A 151 -21.50 -1.79 10.73
CA VAL A 151 -22.21 -3.06 10.59
C VAL A 151 -23.71 -2.81 10.78
N ARG A 152 -24.53 -3.30 9.86
CA ARG A 152 -25.99 -3.25 9.94
C ARG A 152 -26.54 -4.48 10.65
N GLU A 153 -27.82 -4.43 10.99
CA GLU A 153 -28.55 -5.53 11.66
C GLU A 153 -28.52 -6.84 10.85
N ASP A 154 -28.52 -6.74 9.52
CA ASP A 154 -28.41 -7.88 8.59
C ASP A 154 -26.97 -8.39 8.42
N GLY A 155 -25.98 -7.82 9.15
CA GLY A 155 -24.57 -8.15 9.07
C GLY A 155 -23.84 -7.52 7.89
N SER A 156 -24.50 -6.75 7.04
CA SER A 156 -23.85 -6.03 5.95
C SER A 156 -22.98 -4.88 6.48
N ILE A 157 -21.88 -4.62 5.79
CA ILE A 157 -20.93 -3.56 6.17
C ILE A 157 -21.10 -2.37 5.24
N HIS A 158 -21.35 -1.22 5.82
CA HIS A 158 -21.54 0.04 5.11
C HIS A 158 -20.44 1.04 5.48
N LEU A 159 -19.41 1.10 4.64
CA LEU A 159 -18.31 2.05 4.74
C LEU A 159 -18.07 2.74 3.39
N SER A 160 -17.77 4.03 3.42
CA SER A 160 -17.23 4.70 2.24
C SER A 160 -15.78 4.26 2.01
N ALA A 161 -15.25 4.47 0.79
CA ALA A 161 -13.83 4.28 0.49
C ALA A 161 -12.89 5.07 1.43
N LYS A 162 -13.40 6.13 2.08
CA LYS A 162 -12.69 6.93 3.08
C LYS A 162 -12.94 6.48 4.52
N GLY A 163 -13.63 5.36 4.74
CA GLY A 163 -13.98 4.89 6.09
C GLY A 163 -15.04 5.72 6.81
N LYS A 164 -15.88 6.46 6.08
CA LYS A 164 -16.96 7.30 6.64
C LYS A 164 -18.31 6.60 6.54
N ARG A 165 -19.23 6.96 7.45
CA ARG A 165 -20.63 6.49 7.47
C ARG A 165 -21.41 6.85 6.20
N ASP A 166 -21.13 8.02 5.67
CA ASP A 166 -21.92 8.62 4.60
C ASP A 166 -21.42 8.14 3.24
N ASN A 167 -22.30 7.59 2.43
CA ASN A 167 -22.04 7.11 1.08
C ASN A 167 -21.23 5.79 1.04
N PRO A 168 -21.81 4.64 1.42
CA PRO A 168 -21.14 3.35 1.40
C PRO A 168 -20.83 2.93 -0.04
N THR A 169 -19.56 2.71 -0.34
CA THR A 169 -19.08 2.25 -1.64
C THR A 169 -18.55 0.81 -1.61
N HIS A 170 -18.49 0.18 -0.44
CA HIS A 170 -18.03 -1.18 -0.28
C HIS A 170 -19.04 -2.03 0.46
N PHE A 171 -19.55 -3.04 -0.22
CA PHE A 171 -20.27 -4.15 0.37
C PHE A 171 -19.28 -5.31 0.47
N LEU A 172 -18.89 -5.65 1.69
CA LEU A 172 -18.10 -6.85 1.94
C LEU A 172 -19.08 -7.96 2.31
N THR A 173 -19.34 -8.84 1.38
CA THR A 173 -20.01 -10.12 1.64
C THR A 173 -18.94 -11.15 1.96
N GLY A 174 -19.00 -11.75 3.12
CA GLY A 174 -18.07 -12.81 3.53
C GLY A 174 -17.46 -12.58 4.90
N ARG A 175 -17.03 -13.65 5.49
CA ARG A 175 -16.55 -13.78 6.86
C ARG A 175 -15.33 -12.93 7.17
N THR A 176 -15.17 -12.70 8.40
CA THR A 176 -14.04 -12.21 9.17
C THR A 176 -13.91 -10.73 9.16
N THR A 177 -14.73 -10.20 9.96
CA THR A 177 -14.59 -8.82 10.27
C THR A 177 -14.39 -8.75 11.75
N ARG A 178 -13.23 -8.29 12.15
CA ARG A 178 -13.06 -7.86 13.53
C ARG A 178 -13.83 -6.56 13.68
N ILE A 179 -14.77 -6.54 14.61
CA ILE A 179 -15.60 -5.38 14.88
C ILE A 179 -15.02 -4.61 16.05
N LEU A 180 -14.64 -3.36 15.81
CA LEU A 180 -14.14 -2.44 16.82
C LEU A 180 -15.29 -1.90 17.66
N ARG A 181 -15.18 -1.98 18.99
CA ARG A 181 -16.19 -1.50 19.96
C ARG A 181 -15.57 -0.66 21.06
N GLY A 182 -16.35 0.25 21.62
CA GLY A 182 -15.94 1.08 22.75
C GLY A 182 -14.62 1.80 22.51
N ALA A 183 -13.68 1.68 23.43
CA ALA A 183 -12.36 2.33 23.34
C ALA A 183 -11.53 1.92 22.09
N GLN A 184 -11.81 0.77 21.48
CA GLN A 184 -11.13 0.35 20.26
C GLN A 184 -11.46 1.28 19.07
N LEU A 185 -12.55 2.01 19.10
CA LEU A 185 -12.92 2.97 18.06
C LEU A 185 -11.94 4.16 17.96
N ASP A 186 -11.18 4.45 19.00
CA ASP A 186 -10.20 5.55 19.01
C ASP A 186 -9.09 5.33 18.00
N GLN A 187 -8.73 4.07 17.71
CA GLN A 187 -7.72 3.75 16.70
C GLN A 187 -8.17 4.07 15.28
N TRP A 188 -9.49 4.11 14.98
CA TRP A 188 -10.02 4.29 13.63
C TRP A 188 -9.50 5.55 12.92
N MET A 189 -9.25 6.62 13.68
CA MET A 189 -8.73 7.88 13.17
C MET A 189 -7.36 8.24 13.74
N ARG A 190 -6.66 7.29 14.36
CA ARG A 190 -5.40 7.53 15.10
C ARG A 190 -4.36 8.23 14.27
N ILE A 191 -4.07 7.75 13.06
CA ILE A 191 -3.03 8.31 12.19
C ILE A 191 -3.31 9.76 11.78
N HIS A 192 -4.58 10.16 11.72
CA HIS A 192 -4.98 11.53 11.39
C HIS A 192 -4.83 12.48 12.59
N ARG A 193 -4.88 11.93 13.80
CA ARG A 193 -4.73 12.66 15.08
C ARG A 193 -3.31 12.62 15.63
N GLU A 194 -2.36 12.03 14.90
CA GLU A 194 -0.96 12.00 15.29
C GLU A 194 -0.47 13.41 15.65
N PRO A 195 0.01 13.64 16.89
CA PRO A 195 0.37 14.96 17.34
C PRO A 195 1.56 15.54 16.55
N PRO A 196 1.70 16.87 16.46
CA PRO A 196 2.90 17.47 15.92
C PRO A 196 4.15 17.04 16.70
N GLY A 197 5.22 16.69 15.98
CA GLY A 197 6.48 16.26 16.60
C GLY A 197 7.47 15.76 15.56
N PRO A 198 8.75 15.58 15.93
CA PRO A 198 9.81 15.17 15.02
C PRO A 198 9.58 13.77 14.41
N GLU A 199 8.93 12.87 15.15
CA GLU A 199 8.67 11.49 14.69
C GLU A 199 7.36 11.34 13.89
N ARG A 200 6.51 12.39 13.85
CA ARG A 200 5.22 12.33 13.16
C ARG A 200 5.31 11.90 11.71
N TRP A 201 6.29 12.42 10.99
CA TRP A 201 6.47 12.08 9.58
C TRP A 201 6.86 10.61 9.41
N LYS A 202 7.74 10.08 10.25
CA LYS A 202 8.13 8.67 10.26
C LYS A 202 6.93 7.76 10.55
N ASN A 203 6.17 8.05 11.61
CA ASN A 203 4.99 7.27 12.00
C ASN A 203 3.95 7.23 10.88
N ARG A 204 3.79 8.33 10.14
CA ARG A 204 2.84 8.44 9.03
C ARG A 204 3.35 7.83 7.72
N SER A 205 4.66 7.69 7.53
CA SER A 205 5.25 7.13 6.32
C SER A 205 5.36 5.60 6.34
N ARG A 206 5.47 4.99 7.51
CA ARG A 206 5.57 3.52 7.61
C ARG A 206 4.38 2.82 6.99
N THR A 207 4.66 1.73 6.26
CA THR A 207 3.64 0.82 5.75
C THR A 207 3.09 -0.01 6.90
N TYR A 208 1.78 -0.23 6.91
CA TYR A 208 1.14 -1.15 7.86
C TYR A 208 1.55 -2.59 7.58
N GLN A 209 1.84 -3.37 8.62
CA GLN A 209 2.30 -4.76 8.49
C GLN A 209 1.35 -5.60 7.64
N GLY A 210 0.03 -5.54 7.87
CA GLY A 210 -0.93 -6.31 7.09
C GLY A 210 -0.99 -5.91 5.60
N ILE A 211 -0.68 -4.65 5.26
CA ILE A 211 -0.52 -4.23 3.86
C ILE A 211 0.76 -4.82 3.27
N ALA A 212 1.88 -4.78 4.01
CA ALA A 212 3.15 -5.37 3.57
C ALA A 212 3.02 -6.88 3.36
N ASP A 213 2.37 -7.58 4.28
CA ASP A 213 2.12 -9.02 4.19
C ASP A 213 1.23 -9.36 2.99
N ALA A 214 0.19 -8.56 2.73
CA ALA A 214 -0.70 -8.73 1.59
C ALA A 214 0.03 -8.48 0.26
N ILE A 215 0.87 -7.45 0.17
CA ILE A 215 1.73 -7.17 -0.99
C ILE A 215 2.65 -8.36 -1.26
N ALA A 216 3.39 -8.80 -0.25
CA ALA A 216 4.34 -9.91 -0.40
C ALA A 216 3.64 -11.21 -0.78
N LEU A 217 2.53 -11.57 -0.11
CA LEU A 217 1.77 -12.78 -0.41
C LEU A 217 1.18 -12.76 -1.82
N GLN A 218 0.43 -11.70 -2.15
CA GLN A 218 -0.36 -11.68 -3.37
C GLN A 218 0.49 -11.53 -4.62
N TYR A 219 1.54 -10.70 -4.57
CA TYR A 219 2.41 -10.54 -5.73
C TYR A 219 3.34 -11.74 -5.92
N THR A 220 3.76 -12.44 -4.84
CA THR A 220 4.45 -13.72 -4.96
C THR A 220 3.55 -14.76 -5.62
N ALA A 221 2.34 -14.94 -5.11
CA ALA A 221 1.38 -15.90 -5.67
C ALA A 221 1.01 -15.56 -7.12
N PHE A 222 0.83 -14.28 -7.45
CA PHE A 222 0.54 -13.83 -8.81
C PHE A 222 1.67 -14.20 -9.78
N VAL A 223 2.91 -13.88 -9.46
CA VAL A 223 4.06 -14.18 -10.33
C VAL A 223 4.24 -15.68 -10.50
N ASN A 224 4.12 -16.46 -9.44
CA ASN A 224 4.26 -17.91 -9.48
C ASN A 224 3.11 -18.58 -10.25
N SER A 225 1.91 -18.00 -10.25
CA SER A 225 0.75 -18.53 -10.97
C SER A 225 0.89 -18.48 -12.50
N LYS A 226 1.75 -17.61 -13.02
CA LYS A 226 1.93 -17.31 -14.45
C LYS A 226 0.63 -16.84 -15.14
N LEU A 227 -0.38 -16.44 -14.38
CA LEU A 227 -1.62 -15.88 -14.91
C LEU A 227 -1.40 -14.43 -15.37
N THR A 228 -2.16 -14.02 -16.36
CA THR A 228 -2.30 -12.60 -16.70
C THR A 228 -3.07 -11.86 -15.59
N VAL A 229 -2.98 -10.55 -15.54
CA VAL A 229 -3.75 -9.72 -14.59
C VAL A 229 -5.26 -9.97 -14.73
N SER A 230 -5.75 -10.13 -15.96
CA SER A 230 -7.17 -10.41 -16.24
C SER A 230 -7.61 -11.76 -15.67
N GLU A 231 -6.84 -12.83 -15.91
CA GLU A 231 -7.12 -14.16 -15.39
C GLU A 231 -7.06 -14.20 -13.86
N TRP A 232 -6.08 -13.51 -13.27
CA TRP A 232 -5.96 -13.39 -11.84
C TRP A 232 -7.20 -12.72 -11.22
N ASN A 233 -7.62 -11.58 -11.78
CA ASN A 233 -8.79 -10.87 -11.31
C ASN A 233 -10.06 -11.70 -11.42
N THR A 234 -10.25 -12.41 -12.56
CA THR A 234 -11.39 -13.31 -12.77
C THR A 234 -11.40 -14.44 -11.73
N LYS A 235 -10.24 -15.00 -11.41
CA LYS A 235 -10.11 -16.12 -10.47
C LYS A 235 -10.34 -15.74 -9.02
N PHE A 236 -9.80 -14.60 -8.59
CA PHE A 236 -9.69 -14.29 -7.16
C PHE A 236 -10.59 -13.16 -6.67
N TYR A 237 -11.00 -12.20 -7.53
CA TYR A 237 -11.64 -10.96 -7.06
C TYR A 237 -12.98 -11.20 -6.35
N ASN A 238 -13.79 -12.12 -6.84
CA ASN A 238 -15.12 -12.43 -6.30
C ASN A 238 -15.13 -13.63 -5.34
N MET A 239 -13.96 -14.14 -4.96
CA MET A 239 -13.85 -15.30 -4.09
C MET A 239 -13.97 -14.86 -2.61
N ASP A 240 -14.59 -15.73 -1.81
CA ASP A 240 -14.57 -15.59 -0.33
C ASP A 240 -13.14 -15.42 0.19
N ILE A 241 -12.96 -14.54 1.20
CA ILE A 241 -11.64 -14.14 1.72
C ILE A 241 -10.86 -15.36 2.23
N ASP A 242 -11.49 -16.23 3.02
CA ASP A 242 -10.81 -17.36 3.65
C ASP A 242 -10.40 -18.41 2.61
N LYS A 243 -11.30 -18.70 1.64
CA LYS A 243 -11.02 -19.62 0.53
C LYS A 243 -9.89 -19.09 -0.33
N ARG A 244 -9.94 -17.81 -0.64
CA ARG A 244 -8.93 -17.13 -1.46
C ARG A 244 -7.56 -17.13 -0.79
N ASN A 245 -7.48 -16.76 0.50
CA ASN A 245 -6.22 -16.72 1.23
C ASN A 245 -5.58 -18.12 1.28
N ARG A 246 -6.38 -19.18 1.49
CA ARG A 246 -5.87 -20.56 1.42
C ARG A 246 -5.34 -20.91 0.03
N LEU A 247 -6.10 -20.59 -1.02
CA LEU A 247 -5.70 -20.91 -2.39
C LEU A 247 -4.46 -20.13 -2.84
N MET A 248 -4.26 -18.88 -2.38
CA MET A 248 -3.05 -18.13 -2.71
C MET A 248 -1.79 -18.74 -2.10
N VAL A 249 -1.90 -19.36 -0.93
CA VAL A 249 -0.77 -20.06 -0.30
C VAL A 249 -0.28 -21.25 -1.15
N GLU A 250 -1.14 -21.87 -1.96
CA GLU A 250 -0.74 -22.96 -2.86
C GLU A 250 0.22 -22.50 -3.98
N TYR A 251 0.32 -21.19 -4.20
CA TYR A 251 1.23 -20.59 -5.19
C TYR A 251 2.54 -20.07 -4.57
N LEU A 252 2.77 -20.26 -3.26
CA LEU A 252 4.03 -19.87 -2.61
C LEU A 252 5.08 -20.96 -2.77
#